data_d6ab29347af68f46d6c724f8b0326cf4
#
_entry.id   d6ab29347af68f46d6c724f8b0326cf4
#
_cell.length_a   1.000
_cell.length_b   1.000
_cell.length_c   1.000
_cell.angle_alpha   90.00
_cell.angle_beta   90.00
_cell.angle_gamma   90.00
#
_symmetry.space_group_name_H-M   'P 1'
#
loop_
_entity.id
_entity.type
_entity.pdbx_description
1 polymer ?
#
loop_
_entity_poly.entity_id
_entity_poly.type
_entity_poly.pdbx_seq_one_letter_code
_entity_poly.pdbx_strand_id
1 'polypeptide(L)'
;NITENFIKLFDYFKNKKFFDLKDNFHFKKFITSSSMKKNLFKSNINISLNETLKEIDKNIFLKIDIEGSEYRILDEIIKNSKKINGLVIEFHDFDLHYDLITRFINNFDQNLIHIHVNNYGSINKEGLPSVVELSFASKFFLKDNDFNDKSYPVENLDMPNNKDEIDYNITFY
;
A
#
# COMPACT_ATOMS: atom_id res chain seq x y z
N ASN A 1 -23.31 -13.72 16.38
CA ASN A 1 -23.76 -12.63 17.24
C ASN A 1 -24.56 -11.62 16.41
N ILE A 2 -25.81 -11.31 16.82
CA ILE A 2 -26.75 -10.46 16.04
C ILE A 2 -26.15 -9.06 15.80
N THR A 3 -25.44 -8.52 16.81
CA THR A 3 -24.80 -7.19 16.74
C THR A 3 -23.69 -7.12 15.69
N GLU A 4 -22.84 -8.14 15.59
CA GLU A 4 -21.78 -8.21 14.56
C GLU A 4 -22.34 -8.29 13.14
N ASN A 5 -23.42 -9.03 12.96
CA ASN A 5 -24.09 -9.12 11.66
C ASN A 5 -24.75 -7.80 11.27
N PHE A 6 -25.26 -7.03 12.24
CA PHE A 6 -25.81 -5.69 11.98
C PHE A 6 -24.72 -4.68 11.60
N ILE A 7 -23.57 -4.70 12.27
CA ILE A 7 -22.43 -3.84 11.93
C ILE A 7 -21.92 -4.15 10.52
N LYS A 8 -21.70 -5.42 10.20
CA LYS A 8 -21.30 -5.84 8.84
C LYS A 8 -22.31 -5.45 7.77
N LEU A 9 -23.59 -5.52 8.06
CA LEU A 9 -24.66 -5.10 7.15
C LEU A 9 -24.67 -3.57 6.95
N PHE A 10 -24.48 -2.80 8.02
CA PHE A 10 -24.38 -1.34 7.95
C PHE A 10 -23.16 -0.88 7.16
N ASP A 11 -22.01 -1.49 7.40
CA ASP A 11 -20.77 -1.22 6.65
C ASP A 11 -20.90 -1.61 5.18
N TYR A 12 -21.59 -2.71 4.88
CA TYR A 12 -21.92 -3.08 3.50
C TYR A 12 -22.74 -2.01 2.79
N PHE A 13 -23.82 -1.49 3.41
CA PHE A 13 -24.64 -0.44 2.81
C PHE A 13 -23.91 0.90 2.69
N LYS A 14 -23.08 1.27 3.66
CA LYS A 14 -22.24 2.46 3.63
C LYS A 14 -21.23 2.38 2.48
N ASN A 15 -20.56 1.26 2.33
CA ASN A 15 -19.59 1.03 1.27
C ASN A 15 -20.29 0.94 -0.10
N LYS A 16 -21.44 0.29 -0.20
CA LYS A 16 -22.23 0.26 -1.42
C LYS A 16 -22.60 1.67 -1.90
N LYS A 17 -23.08 2.52 -0.98
CA LYS A 17 -23.40 3.91 -1.30
C LYS A 17 -22.18 4.69 -1.82
N PHE A 18 -20.98 4.42 -1.29
CA PHE A 18 -19.74 5.03 -1.80
C PHE A 18 -19.45 4.58 -3.23
N PHE A 19 -19.58 3.29 -3.55
CA PHE A 19 -19.33 2.75 -4.89
C PHE A 19 -20.45 3.08 -5.91
N ASP A 20 -21.63 3.48 -5.45
CA ASP A 20 -22.72 3.96 -6.31
C ASP A 20 -22.56 5.43 -6.74
N LEU A 21 -21.53 6.14 -6.26
CA LEU A 21 -21.19 7.48 -6.73
C LEU A 21 -20.73 7.45 -8.19
N LYS A 22 -21.15 8.42 -8.97
CA LYS A 22 -20.97 8.47 -10.43
C LYS A 22 -19.53 8.27 -10.91
N ASP A 23 -18.55 8.71 -10.11
CA ASP A 23 -17.14 8.69 -10.47
C ASP A 23 -16.35 7.56 -9.80
N ASN A 24 -17.03 6.66 -9.06
CA ASN A 24 -16.39 5.52 -8.42
C ASN A 24 -16.71 4.23 -9.17
N PHE A 25 -15.68 3.42 -9.39
CA PHE A 25 -15.80 2.12 -10.06
C PHE A 25 -15.30 1.02 -9.14
N HIS A 26 -16.10 -0.02 -8.95
CA HIS A 26 -15.73 -1.20 -8.18
C HIS A 26 -15.53 -2.40 -9.10
N PHE A 27 -14.28 -2.84 -9.23
CA PHE A 27 -13.91 -4.04 -9.96
C PHE A 27 -13.63 -5.18 -9.00
N LYS A 28 -14.47 -6.22 -8.96
CA LYS A 28 -14.25 -7.45 -8.18
C LYS A 28 -13.20 -8.33 -8.86
N LYS A 29 -11.93 -7.93 -8.75
CA LYS A 29 -10.79 -8.58 -9.40
C LYS A 29 -9.64 -8.75 -8.39
N PHE A 30 -8.90 -9.84 -8.53
CA PHE A 30 -7.61 -10.00 -7.87
C PHE A 30 -6.52 -9.36 -8.71
N ILE A 31 -5.72 -8.51 -8.06
CA ILE A 31 -4.53 -7.93 -8.70
C ILE A 31 -3.43 -8.99 -8.74
N THR A 32 -2.80 -9.14 -9.89
CA THR A 32 -1.68 -10.04 -10.11
C THR A 32 -0.67 -9.42 -11.09
N SER A 33 0.53 -10.01 -11.20
CA SER A 33 1.48 -9.57 -12.23
C SER A 33 1.08 -10.06 -13.63
N SER A 34 1.46 -9.31 -14.66
CA SER A 34 1.22 -9.68 -16.06
C SER A 34 1.91 -11.00 -16.43
N SER A 35 3.05 -11.33 -15.82
CA SER A 35 3.76 -12.58 -16.00
C SER A 35 3.01 -13.78 -15.43
N MET A 36 2.40 -13.63 -14.26
CA MET A 36 1.63 -14.70 -13.61
C MET A 36 0.30 -14.95 -14.33
N LYS A 37 -0.34 -13.92 -14.86
CA LYS A 37 -1.61 -14.05 -15.61
C LYS A 37 -1.49 -14.97 -16.82
N LYS A 38 -0.32 -15.05 -17.45
CA LYS A 38 -0.07 -15.95 -18.59
C LYS A 38 -0.03 -17.43 -18.19
N ASN A 39 0.34 -17.72 -16.95
CA ASN A 39 0.68 -19.07 -16.48
C ASN A 39 -0.37 -19.71 -15.55
N LEU A 40 -1.18 -18.93 -14.87
CA LEU A 40 -2.11 -19.41 -13.87
C LEU A 40 -3.54 -19.04 -14.24
N PHE A 41 -4.25 -20.02 -14.75
CA PHE A 41 -5.71 -19.99 -14.96
C PHE A 41 -6.24 -18.82 -15.79
N LYS A 42 -6.84 -19.08 -16.91
CA LYS A 42 -7.73 -18.19 -17.67
C LYS A 42 -8.97 -17.85 -16.85
N SER A 43 -8.79 -17.18 -15.71
CA SER A 43 -9.90 -16.77 -14.87
C SER A 43 -10.17 -15.29 -15.13
N ASN A 44 -11.42 -14.98 -15.45
CA ASN A 44 -11.90 -13.59 -15.62
C ASN A 44 -11.86 -12.77 -14.33
N ILE A 45 -11.38 -13.36 -13.23
CA ILE A 45 -11.29 -12.72 -11.91
C ILE A 45 -9.93 -12.06 -11.65
N ASN A 46 -8.91 -12.35 -12.44
CA ASN A 46 -7.57 -11.76 -12.30
C ASN A 46 -7.35 -10.62 -13.28
N ILE A 47 -6.74 -9.55 -12.82
CA ILE A 47 -6.32 -8.39 -13.62
C ILE A 47 -4.89 -8.01 -13.23
N SER A 48 -4.05 -7.63 -14.17
CA SER A 48 -2.72 -7.09 -13.84
C SER A 48 -2.80 -5.61 -13.51
N LEU A 49 -1.82 -5.11 -12.73
CA LEU A 49 -1.71 -3.68 -12.47
C LEU A 49 -1.55 -2.90 -13.78
N ASN A 50 -0.76 -3.40 -14.72
CA ASN A 50 -0.58 -2.78 -16.03
C ASN A 50 -1.89 -2.64 -16.81
N GLU A 51 -2.77 -3.65 -16.76
CA GLU A 51 -4.08 -3.55 -17.41
C GLU A 51 -4.98 -2.54 -16.70
N THR A 52 -4.94 -2.49 -15.37
CA THR A 52 -5.71 -1.53 -14.57
C THR A 52 -5.30 -0.09 -14.89
N LEU A 53 -4.01 0.16 -15.09
CA LEU A 53 -3.45 1.49 -15.35
C LEU A 53 -3.38 1.86 -16.83
N LYS A 54 -3.78 0.96 -17.75
CA LYS A 54 -3.57 1.13 -19.19
C LYS A 54 -4.23 2.39 -19.74
N GLU A 55 -5.47 2.64 -19.35
CA GLU A 55 -6.29 3.74 -19.86
C GLU A 55 -6.05 5.06 -19.11
N ILE A 56 -5.14 5.07 -18.11
CA ILE A 56 -4.80 6.25 -17.34
C ILE A 56 -3.42 6.75 -17.74
N ASP A 57 -3.34 7.98 -18.20
CA ASP A 57 -2.08 8.52 -18.74
C ASP A 57 -1.13 9.04 -17.66
N LYS A 58 -1.64 9.71 -16.62
CA LYS A 58 -0.83 10.38 -15.60
C LYS A 58 -1.65 10.75 -14.35
N ASN A 59 -0.96 11.28 -13.33
CA ASN A 59 -1.56 11.81 -12.10
C ASN A 59 -2.30 10.75 -11.28
N ILE A 60 -1.73 9.56 -11.21
CA ILE A 60 -2.29 8.45 -10.43
C ILE A 60 -1.85 8.59 -8.98
N PHE A 61 -2.80 8.47 -8.05
CA PHE A 61 -2.54 8.12 -6.67
C PHE A 61 -2.98 6.67 -6.44
N LEU A 62 -2.07 5.84 -5.93
CA LEU A 62 -2.35 4.44 -5.63
C LEU A 62 -2.36 4.22 -4.11
N LYS A 63 -3.36 3.52 -3.61
CA LYS A 63 -3.31 2.82 -2.32
C LYS A 63 -3.30 1.32 -2.62
N ILE A 64 -2.30 0.62 -2.09
CA ILE A 64 -2.11 -0.83 -2.26
C ILE A 64 -2.05 -1.46 -0.89
N ASP A 65 -2.92 -2.43 -0.67
CA ASP A 65 -3.02 -3.26 0.51
C ASP A 65 -3.69 -4.55 0.05
N ILE A 66 -2.90 -5.57 -0.26
CA ILE A 66 -3.34 -6.81 -0.92
C ILE A 66 -2.81 -8.07 -0.24
N GLU A 67 -2.60 -7.97 1.07
CA GLU A 67 -2.42 -9.09 1.99
C GLU A 67 -1.30 -10.07 1.55
N GLY A 68 -0.08 -9.53 1.35
CA GLY A 68 1.13 -10.29 1.01
C GLY A 68 1.34 -10.55 -0.49
N SER A 69 0.51 -9.94 -1.35
CA SER A 69 0.69 -10.04 -2.82
C SER A 69 1.42 -8.84 -3.43
N GLU A 70 1.84 -7.85 -2.64
CA GLU A 70 2.51 -6.61 -3.05
C GLU A 70 3.78 -6.89 -3.87
N TYR A 71 4.56 -7.87 -3.43
CA TYR A 71 5.85 -8.26 -4.04
C TYR A 71 5.73 -8.71 -5.50
N ARG A 72 4.56 -9.19 -5.89
CA ARG A 72 4.30 -9.68 -7.26
C ARG A 72 4.12 -8.57 -8.28
N ILE A 73 3.84 -7.36 -7.83
CA ILE A 73 3.49 -6.22 -8.70
C ILE A 73 4.51 -5.08 -8.63
N LEU A 74 5.57 -5.18 -7.82
CA LEU A 74 6.58 -4.12 -7.66
C LEU A 74 7.20 -3.69 -9.00
N ASP A 75 7.56 -4.63 -9.87
CA ASP A 75 8.10 -4.34 -11.20
C ASP A 75 7.11 -3.57 -12.08
N GLU A 76 5.80 -3.82 -11.92
CA GLU A 76 4.77 -3.10 -12.66
C GLU A 76 4.55 -1.70 -12.11
N ILE A 77 4.70 -1.51 -10.80
CA ILE A 77 4.69 -0.18 -10.18
C ILE A 77 5.87 0.65 -10.70
N ILE A 78 7.09 0.08 -10.69
CA ILE A 78 8.29 0.75 -11.22
C ILE A 78 8.11 1.14 -12.70
N LYS A 79 7.59 0.23 -13.53
CA LYS A 79 7.33 0.52 -14.96
C LYS A 79 6.34 1.64 -15.21
N ASN A 80 5.40 1.84 -14.29
CA ASN A 80 4.38 2.89 -14.36
C ASN A 80 4.73 4.13 -13.54
N SER A 81 5.94 4.22 -12.97
CA SER A 81 6.36 5.28 -12.04
C SER A 81 6.09 6.69 -12.57
N LYS A 82 6.28 6.93 -13.87
CA LYS A 82 6.03 8.24 -14.51
C LYS A 82 4.57 8.67 -14.52
N LYS A 83 3.63 7.74 -14.34
CA LYS A 83 2.20 8.04 -14.24
C LYS A 83 1.76 8.25 -12.80
N ILE A 84 2.54 7.74 -11.83
CA ILE A 84 2.20 7.70 -10.41
C ILE A 84 2.78 8.94 -9.73
N ASN A 85 1.93 9.77 -9.16
CA ASN A 85 2.34 10.96 -8.42
C ASN A 85 2.38 10.74 -6.91
N GLY A 86 1.68 9.71 -6.43
CA GLY A 86 1.69 9.29 -5.04
C GLY A 86 1.36 7.82 -4.92
N LEU A 87 2.00 7.16 -3.97
CA LEU A 87 1.79 5.76 -3.65
C LEU A 87 1.76 5.59 -2.14
N VAL A 88 0.75 4.90 -1.63
CA VAL A 88 0.72 4.34 -0.28
C VAL A 88 0.63 2.83 -0.42
N ILE A 89 1.58 2.11 0.13
CA ILE A 89 1.64 0.66 0.03
C ILE A 89 1.91 0.03 1.38
N GLU A 90 1.05 -0.90 1.79
CA GLU A 90 1.25 -1.71 2.97
C GLU A 90 1.95 -3.01 2.56
N PHE A 91 3.11 -3.25 3.16
CA PHE A 91 3.90 -4.45 2.95
C PHE A 91 3.66 -5.43 4.10
N HIS A 92 3.13 -6.59 3.79
CA HIS A 92 3.01 -7.73 4.70
C HIS A 92 4.27 -8.60 4.61
N ASP A 93 4.65 -9.26 5.71
CA ASP A 93 5.90 -10.02 5.82
C ASP A 93 7.14 -9.18 5.44
N PHE A 94 7.15 -7.90 5.86
CA PHE A 94 8.20 -6.94 5.55
C PHE A 94 9.59 -7.44 5.96
N ASP A 95 9.70 -8.03 7.14
CA ASP A 95 10.94 -8.58 7.69
C ASP A 95 11.50 -9.74 6.83
N LEU A 96 10.64 -10.51 6.15
CA LEU A 96 11.07 -11.59 5.25
C LEU A 96 11.46 -11.08 3.85
N HIS A 97 11.02 -9.91 3.47
CA HIS A 97 11.19 -9.35 2.12
C HIS A 97 11.96 -8.03 2.08
N TYR A 98 12.71 -7.71 3.13
CA TYR A 98 13.45 -6.47 3.30
C TYR A 98 14.31 -6.10 2.07
N ASP A 99 15.05 -7.06 1.51
CA ASP A 99 15.90 -6.83 0.34
C ASP A 99 15.10 -6.47 -0.93
N LEU A 100 13.91 -7.07 -1.10
CA LEU A 100 13.04 -6.77 -2.23
C LEU A 100 12.47 -5.35 -2.11
N ILE A 101 12.08 -4.95 -0.91
CA ILE A 101 11.55 -3.62 -0.62
C ILE A 101 12.64 -2.57 -0.78
N THR A 102 13.83 -2.80 -0.26
CA THR A 102 14.99 -1.92 -0.44
C THR A 102 15.31 -1.72 -1.93
N ARG A 103 15.30 -2.82 -2.71
CA ARG A 103 15.47 -2.73 -4.16
C ARG A 103 14.35 -1.93 -4.81
N PHE A 104 13.10 -2.12 -4.41
CA PHE A 104 11.96 -1.36 -4.90
C PHE A 104 12.13 0.13 -4.64
N ILE A 105 12.43 0.53 -3.39
CA ILE A 105 12.67 1.93 -3.01
C ILE A 105 13.75 2.57 -3.88
N ASN A 106 14.86 1.86 -4.09
CA ASN A 106 16.01 2.36 -4.88
C ASN A 106 15.73 2.49 -6.39
N ASN A 107 14.73 1.79 -6.92
CA ASN A 107 14.39 1.79 -8.35
C ASN A 107 13.09 2.52 -8.68
N PHE A 108 12.34 2.94 -7.68
CA PHE A 108 11.11 3.69 -7.89
C PHE A 108 11.41 5.18 -8.02
N ASP A 109 10.87 5.85 -9.04
CA ASP A 109 11.18 7.26 -9.36
C ASP A 109 10.62 8.27 -8.34
N GLN A 110 9.82 7.82 -7.37
CA GLN A 110 9.25 8.69 -6.36
C GLN A 110 10.07 8.62 -5.06
N ASN A 111 10.00 9.69 -4.25
CA ASN A 111 10.69 9.73 -2.96
C ASN A 111 9.83 9.08 -1.87
N LEU A 112 10.45 8.27 -1.04
CA LEU A 112 9.86 7.82 0.22
C LEU A 112 9.72 9.04 1.14
N ILE A 113 8.49 9.34 1.55
CA ILE A 113 8.17 10.54 2.35
C ILE A 113 7.66 10.20 3.74
N HIS A 114 7.18 8.97 3.95
CA HIS A 114 6.64 8.55 5.24
C HIS A 114 6.72 7.04 5.43
N ILE A 115 6.89 6.63 6.69
CA ILE A 115 6.90 5.23 7.13
C ILE A 115 6.02 5.14 8.37
N HIS A 116 5.11 4.17 8.38
CA HIS A 116 4.32 3.82 9.55
C HIS A 116 4.30 2.30 9.75
N VAL A 117 4.59 1.84 10.96
CA VAL A 117 4.53 0.42 11.31
C VAL A 117 3.14 0.08 11.77
N ASN A 118 2.53 -0.91 11.14
CA ASN A 118 1.22 -1.40 11.58
C ASN A 118 1.38 -2.26 12.84
N ASN A 119 0.83 -1.81 13.96
CA ASN A 119 0.96 -2.45 15.27
C ASN A 119 0.04 -3.67 15.48
N TYR A 120 -0.69 -4.11 14.45
CA TYR A 120 -1.21 -5.49 14.40
C TYR A 120 -0.12 -6.51 14.04
N GLY A 121 0.95 -6.06 13.37
CA GLY A 121 2.11 -6.89 13.04
C GLY A 121 3.03 -7.10 14.25
N SER A 122 3.93 -8.07 14.15
CA SER A 122 4.96 -8.34 15.15
C SER A 122 6.28 -7.65 14.79
N ILE A 123 7.14 -7.47 15.78
CA ILE A 123 8.56 -7.13 15.58
C ILE A 123 9.38 -8.41 15.75
N ASN A 124 10.24 -8.73 14.81
CA ASN A 124 11.12 -9.90 14.90
C ASN A 124 12.31 -9.65 15.86
N LYS A 125 13.15 -10.68 16.07
CA LYS A 125 14.30 -10.62 16.97
C LYS A 125 15.38 -9.61 16.54
N GLU A 126 15.38 -9.22 15.28
CA GLU A 126 16.32 -8.28 14.68
C GLU A 126 15.77 -6.84 14.72
N GLY A 127 14.58 -6.65 15.29
CA GLY A 127 13.92 -5.35 15.38
C GLY A 127 13.14 -4.94 14.12
N LEU A 128 12.98 -5.85 13.14
CA LEU A 128 12.22 -5.56 11.93
C LEU A 128 10.73 -5.87 12.12
N PRO A 129 9.83 -4.96 11.72
CA PRO A 129 8.39 -5.18 11.77
C PRO A 129 7.92 -6.13 10.66
N SER A 130 6.85 -6.86 10.91
CA SER A 130 6.25 -7.73 9.90
C SER A 130 5.30 -6.98 8.96
N VAL A 131 4.72 -5.84 9.37
CA VAL A 131 3.80 -5.06 8.53
C VAL A 131 4.17 -3.58 8.59
N VAL A 132 4.40 -2.98 7.42
CA VAL A 132 4.82 -1.57 7.28
C VAL A 132 4.07 -0.89 6.15
N GLU A 133 3.52 0.27 6.41
CA GLU A 133 3.01 1.17 5.38
C GLU A 133 4.09 2.15 4.96
N LEU A 134 4.37 2.22 3.65
CA LEU A 134 5.28 3.18 3.03
C LEU A 134 4.51 4.14 2.14
N SER A 135 4.78 5.43 2.30
CA SER A 135 4.20 6.48 1.45
C SER A 135 5.26 7.13 0.59
N PHE A 136 4.93 7.31 -0.69
CA PHE A 136 5.82 7.91 -1.68
C PHE A 136 5.13 9.08 -2.37
N ALA A 137 5.91 10.10 -2.73
CA ALA A 137 5.43 11.22 -3.52
C ALA A 137 6.42 11.63 -4.61
N SER A 138 5.88 12.19 -5.69
CA SER A 138 6.67 12.78 -6.75
C SER A 138 7.49 13.96 -6.23
N LYS A 139 8.73 14.10 -6.71
CA LYS A 139 9.60 15.25 -6.46
C LYS A 139 8.92 16.59 -6.72
N PHE A 140 7.96 16.62 -7.63
CA PHE A 140 7.19 17.82 -7.93
C PHE A 140 6.43 18.39 -6.72
N PHE A 141 6.06 17.54 -5.76
CA PHE A 141 5.32 17.96 -4.55
C PHE A 141 6.23 18.26 -3.36
N LEU A 142 7.53 17.97 -3.47
CA LEU A 142 8.49 18.24 -2.40
C LEU A 142 9.09 19.63 -2.57
N LYS A 143 9.14 20.40 -1.49
CA LYS A 143 9.70 21.75 -1.49
C LYS A 143 11.22 21.74 -1.31
N ASP A 144 11.73 20.80 -0.53
CA ASP A 144 13.13 20.65 -0.18
C ASP A 144 13.53 19.16 -0.22
N ASN A 145 14.82 18.89 -0.41
CA ASN A 145 15.38 17.55 -0.40
C ASN A 145 15.95 17.19 1.01
N ASP A 146 15.42 17.78 2.05
CA ASP A 146 15.90 17.50 3.40
C ASP A 146 15.43 16.11 3.84
N PHE A 147 16.40 15.33 4.32
CA PHE A 147 16.08 14.05 4.96
C PHE A 147 15.41 14.32 6.31
N ASN A 148 14.39 13.54 6.62
CA ASN A 148 13.77 13.60 7.92
C ASN A 148 14.67 12.93 8.96
N ASP A 149 15.05 13.68 9.99
CA ASP A 149 15.81 13.23 11.15
C ASP A 149 14.93 12.89 12.37
N LYS A 150 13.62 12.95 12.19
CA LYS A 150 12.65 12.70 13.26
C LYS A 150 12.35 11.22 13.40
N SER A 151 11.94 10.85 14.62
CA SER A 151 11.39 9.53 14.90
C SER A 151 9.95 9.39 14.38
N TYR A 152 9.53 8.19 14.13
CA TYR A 152 8.14 7.81 13.84
C TYR A 152 7.57 7.02 15.03
N PRO A 153 6.26 7.05 15.29
CA PRO A 153 5.20 7.75 14.56
C PRO A 153 5.28 9.28 14.71
N VAL A 154 4.79 10.01 13.71
CA VAL A 154 4.72 11.47 13.71
C VAL A 154 3.46 11.92 14.46
N GLU A 155 3.64 12.67 15.53
CA GLU A 155 2.52 13.16 16.34
C GLU A 155 1.51 13.95 15.52
N ASN A 156 0.23 13.71 15.74
CA ASN A 156 -0.93 14.28 15.02
C ASN A 156 -1.05 13.89 13.53
N LEU A 157 -0.16 13.05 13.01
CA LEU A 157 -0.25 12.48 11.67
C LEU A 157 -0.58 10.98 11.75
N ASP A 158 0.19 10.26 12.53
CA ASP A 158 0.04 8.81 12.70
C ASP A 158 -0.92 8.48 13.83
N MET A 159 -1.62 7.37 13.66
CA MET A 159 -2.46 6.77 14.67
C MET A 159 -2.24 5.25 14.66
N PRO A 160 -2.19 4.60 15.82
CA PRO A 160 -2.04 3.16 15.87
C PRO A 160 -3.18 2.46 15.13
N ASN A 161 -2.87 1.46 14.33
CA ASN A 161 -3.85 0.62 13.65
C ASN A 161 -4.68 -0.16 14.68
N ASN A 162 -4.00 -0.73 15.69
CA ASN A 162 -4.63 -1.30 16.88
C ASN A 162 -4.66 -0.24 18.00
N LYS A 163 -5.83 0.29 18.28
CA LYS A 163 -6.04 1.35 19.28
C LYS A 163 -5.89 0.89 20.74
N ASP A 164 -5.89 -0.43 20.94
CA ASP A 164 -5.76 -1.03 22.26
C ASP A 164 -4.29 -1.25 22.64
N GLU A 165 -3.36 -0.98 21.74
CA GLU A 165 -1.91 -1.14 21.92
C GLU A 165 -1.15 0.13 21.56
N ILE A 166 0.06 0.28 22.13
CA ILE A 166 0.96 1.38 21.83
C ILE A 166 1.52 1.19 20.42
N ASP A 167 1.66 2.29 19.69
CA ASP A 167 2.29 2.30 18.37
C ASP A 167 3.79 2.04 18.44
N TYR A 168 4.36 1.47 17.39
CA TYR A 168 5.78 1.14 17.34
C TYR A 168 6.64 2.38 17.00
N ASN A 169 7.66 2.63 17.82
CA ASN A 169 8.63 3.69 17.57
C ASN A 169 9.73 3.21 16.60
N ILE A 170 9.98 4.01 15.55
CA ILE A 170 11.11 3.81 14.64
C ILE A 170 12.02 5.02 14.73
N THR A 171 13.32 4.76 14.89
CA THR A 171 14.38 5.78 14.81
C THR A 171 15.37 5.37 13.73
N PHE A 172 15.80 6.34 12.92
CA PHE A 172 16.87 6.15 11.93
C PHE A 172 18.18 6.66 12.53
N TYR A 173 19.25 5.89 12.38
CA TYR A 173 20.59 6.20 12.87
C TYR A 173 21.53 6.47 11.70
#